data_60b00b83317b02f5d7841dfab872bd8e
#
_entry.id   60b00b83317b02f5d7841dfab872bd8e
#
_cell.length_a   1.000
_cell.length_b   1.000
_cell.length_c   1.000
_cell.angle_alpha   90.00
_cell.angle_beta   90.00
_cell.angle_gamma   90.00
#
_symmetry.space_group_name_H-M   'P 1'
#
loop_
_entity.id
_entity.type
_entity.pdbx_description
1 polymer ?
#
loop_
_entity_poly.entity_id
_entity_poly.type
_entity_poly.pdbx_seq_one_letter_code
_entity_poly.pdbx_strand_id
1 'polypeptide(L)'
;MALLEEQGLSHLKDEVAGSLPYGLQRRLEIARALATQPKLLLLDEPAAGMNPQETQELTDFIHKIRDEYDLSILMIEHHMDLVMRISERIYVLDFGKLIAQGTPEEVQNNPRVIEAYLGVADDAED
;
A
#
# COMPACT_ATOMS: atom_id res chain seq x y z
N MET A 1 10.95 -8.07 19.70
CA MET A 1 11.28 -6.68 20.06
C MET A 1 12.14 -5.98 19.02
N ALA A 2 13.18 -6.65 18.52
CA ALA A 2 14.04 -6.05 17.49
C ALA A 2 13.25 -5.57 16.27
N LEU A 3 12.26 -6.34 15.83
CA LEU A 3 11.44 -5.96 14.68
C LEU A 3 10.69 -4.65 14.91
N LEU A 4 10.10 -4.45 16.09
CA LEU A 4 9.39 -3.23 16.42
C LEU A 4 10.34 -2.03 16.49
N GLU A 5 11.54 -2.24 17.02
CA GLU A 5 12.57 -1.21 17.07
C GLU A 5 12.98 -0.77 15.68
N GLU A 6 13.20 -1.72 14.78
CA GLU A 6 13.58 -1.45 13.39
C GLU A 6 12.51 -0.63 12.67
N GLN A 7 11.24 -0.84 13.01
CA GLN A 7 10.13 -0.12 12.39
C GLN A 7 9.75 1.16 13.12
N GLY A 8 10.49 1.52 14.18
CA GLY A 8 10.19 2.72 14.95
C GLY A 8 8.93 2.59 15.79
N LEU A 9 8.54 1.37 16.12
CA LEU A 9 7.31 1.09 16.85
C LEU A 9 7.52 0.54 18.26
N SER A 10 8.78 0.42 18.70
CA SER A 10 9.09 -0.20 19.98
C SER A 10 8.40 0.48 21.16
N HIS A 11 8.19 1.80 21.10
CA HIS A 11 7.52 2.55 22.17
C HIS A 11 6.02 2.22 22.28
N LEU A 12 5.46 1.53 21.29
CA LEU A 12 4.04 1.17 21.29
C LEU A 12 3.77 -0.25 21.78
N LYS A 13 4.81 -1.00 22.11
CA LYS A 13 4.69 -2.42 22.44
C LYS A 13 3.75 -2.70 23.61
N ASP A 14 3.69 -1.80 24.56
CA ASP A 14 2.92 -1.97 25.79
C ASP A 14 1.51 -1.35 25.70
N GLU A 15 1.20 -0.73 24.57
CA GLU A 15 -0.11 -0.11 24.39
C GLU A 15 -1.12 -1.11 23.80
N VAL A 16 -2.40 -0.88 24.13
CA VAL A 16 -3.49 -1.66 23.55
C VAL A 16 -3.67 -1.21 22.11
N ALA A 17 -3.57 -2.15 21.16
CA ALA A 17 -3.61 -1.85 19.74
C ALA A 17 -4.85 -1.04 19.32
N GLY A 18 -6.01 -1.31 19.95
CA GLY A 18 -7.25 -0.60 19.63
C GLY A 18 -7.26 0.87 20.02
N SER A 19 -6.31 1.33 20.86
CA SER A 19 -6.22 2.72 21.26
C SER A 19 -5.28 3.54 20.38
N LEU A 20 -4.59 2.92 19.43
CA LEU A 20 -3.64 3.59 18.55
C LEU A 20 -4.34 4.28 17.39
N PRO A 21 -3.77 5.38 16.86
CA PRO A 21 -4.23 5.94 15.60
C PRO A 21 -4.24 4.88 14.50
N TYR A 22 -5.17 5.01 13.57
CA TYR A 22 -5.38 3.97 12.54
C TYR A 22 -4.13 3.65 11.73
N GLY A 23 -3.39 4.67 11.32
CA GLY A 23 -2.14 4.46 10.57
C GLY A 23 -1.10 3.66 11.34
N LEU A 24 -0.99 3.89 12.64
CA LEU A 24 -0.08 3.15 13.50
C LEU A 24 -0.55 1.71 13.72
N GLN A 25 -1.86 1.50 13.84
CA GLN A 25 -2.42 0.16 13.93
C GLN A 25 -2.07 -0.66 12.69
N ARG A 26 -2.18 -0.06 11.52
CA ARG A 26 -1.87 -0.73 10.26
C ARG A 26 -0.39 -1.10 10.18
N ARG A 27 0.49 -0.19 10.59
CA ARG A 27 1.94 -0.48 10.60
C ARG A 27 2.28 -1.59 11.58
N LEU A 28 1.59 -1.63 12.73
CA LEU A 28 1.79 -2.70 13.70
C LEU A 28 1.35 -4.06 13.15
N GLU A 29 0.23 -4.11 12.44
CA GLU A 29 -0.23 -5.33 11.79
C GLU A 29 0.79 -5.85 10.78
N ILE A 30 1.37 -4.95 9.98
CA ILE A 30 2.40 -5.31 9.00
C ILE A 30 3.65 -5.82 9.72
N ALA A 31 4.06 -5.17 10.82
CA ALA A 31 5.21 -5.61 11.61
C ALA A 31 5.00 -7.02 12.16
N ARG A 32 3.78 -7.35 12.58
CA ARG A 32 3.44 -8.71 13.03
C ARG A 32 3.61 -9.73 11.92
N ALA A 33 3.16 -9.37 10.72
CA ALA A 33 3.32 -10.24 9.56
C ALA A 33 4.80 -10.46 9.24
N LEU A 34 5.61 -9.41 9.34
CA LEU A 34 7.06 -9.50 9.10
C LEU A 34 7.76 -10.40 10.11
N ALA A 35 7.22 -10.54 11.32
CA ALA A 35 7.79 -11.40 12.35
C ALA A 35 7.81 -12.87 11.93
N THR A 36 6.99 -13.26 10.96
CA THR A 36 6.99 -14.63 10.42
C THR A 36 8.09 -14.85 9.39
N GLN A 37 8.89 -13.83 9.10
CA GLN A 37 9.97 -13.86 8.11
C GLN A 37 9.51 -14.33 6.73
N PRO A 38 8.49 -13.65 6.14
CA PRO A 38 7.93 -14.07 4.86
C PRO A 38 8.83 -13.71 3.70
N LYS A 39 8.67 -14.41 2.59
CA LYS A 39 9.26 -14.01 1.30
C LYS A 39 8.27 -13.20 0.49
N LEU A 40 6.99 -13.36 0.76
CA LEU A 40 5.91 -12.65 0.09
C LEU A 40 4.96 -12.09 1.15
N LEU A 41 4.71 -10.79 1.07
CA LEU A 41 3.75 -10.11 1.93
C LEU A 41 2.53 -9.74 1.10
N LEU A 42 1.34 -10.11 1.58
CA LEU A 42 0.08 -9.80 0.91
C LEU A 42 -0.63 -8.69 1.69
N LEU A 43 -0.94 -7.59 1.02
CA LEU A 43 -1.62 -6.46 1.62
C LEU A 43 -2.93 -6.19 0.86
N ASP A 44 -4.05 -6.22 1.57
CA ASP A 44 -5.36 -5.98 0.99
C ASP A 44 -5.89 -4.63 1.44
N GLU A 45 -5.88 -3.67 0.52
CA GLU A 45 -6.31 -2.29 0.73
C GLU A 45 -5.71 -1.66 2.00
N PRO A 46 -4.38 -1.66 2.13
CA PRO A 46 -3.74 -1.20 3.37
C PRO A 46 -4.01 0.26 3.71
N ALA A 47 -4.34 1.09 2.73
CA ALA A 47 -4.61 2.51 2.95
C ALA A 47 -6.09 2.83 3.15
N ALA A 48 -6.96 1.83 3.22
CA ALA A 48 -8.39 2.05 3.40
C ALA A 48 -8.68 2.83 4.68
N GLY A 49 -9.46 3.90 4.55
CA GLY A 49 -9.83 4.74 5.70
C GLY A 49 -8.78 5.73 6.14
N MET A 50 -7.67 5.83 5.44
CA MET A 50 -6.58 6.76 5.79
C MET A 50 -6.73 8.11 5.11
N ASN A 51 -6.29 9.18 5.78
CA ASN A 51 -6.18 10.50 5.18
C ASN A 51 -4.90 10.56 4.33
N PRO A 52 -4.70 11.64 3.52
CA PRO A 52 -3.53 11.73 2.64
C PRO A 52 -2.19 11.66 3.38
N GLN A 53 -2.09 12.24 4.56
CA GLN A 53 -0.85 12.20 5.33
C GLN A 53 -0.55 10.78 5.81
N GLU A 54 -1.54 10.09 6.33
CA GLU A 54 -1.40 8.70 6.77
C GLU A 54 -1.03 7.79 5.60
N THR A 55 -1.64 8.03 4.44
CA THR A 55 -1.34 7.27 3.22
C THR A 55 0.11 7.47 2.80
N GLN A 56 0.61 8.70 2.89
CA GLN A 56 2.02 9.00 2.56
C GLN A 56 2.97 8.28 3.53
N GLU A 57 2.65 8.32 4.81
CA GLU A 57 3.46 7.65 5.83
C GLU A 57 3.48 6.14 5.62
N LEU A 58 2.33 5.57 5.26
CA LEU A 58 2.24 4.14 4.94
C LEU A 58 3.07 3.81 3.70
N THR A 59 3.01 4.66 2.68
CA THR A 59 3.78 4.47 1.45
C THR A 59 5.27 4.41 1.76
N ASP A 60 5.76 5.37 2.54
CA ASP A 60 7.16 5.43 2.95
C ASP A 60 7.55 4.18 3.75
N PHE A 61 6.68 3.73 4.63
CA PHE A 61 6.89 2.55 5.45
C PHE A 61 6.99 1.29 4.58
N ILE A 62 6.11 1.14 3.61
CA ILE A 62 6.13 -0.02 2.69
C ILE A 62 7.42 -0.04 1.87
N HIS A 63 7.85 1.11 1.36
CA HIS A 63 9.13 1.22 0.66
C HIS A 63 10.28 0.74 1.53
N LYS A 64 10.30 1.21 2.78
CA LYS A 64 11.36 0.89 3.71
C LYS A 64 11.45 -0.60 4.01
N ILE A 65 10.32 -1.24 4.31
CA ILE A 65 10.34 -2.68 4.63
C ILE A 65 10.70 -3.53 3.42
N ARG A 66 10.27 -3.12 2.23
CA ARG A 66 10.62 -3.85 1.01
C ARG A 66 12.12 -3.87 0.82
N ASP A 67 12.78 -2.72 1.02
CA ASP A 67 14.21 -2.60 0.84
C ASP A 67 15.01 -3.30 1.93
N GLU A 68 14.53 -3.23 3.19
CA GLU A 68 15.24 -3.81 4.33
C GLU A 68 15.13 -5.33 4.41
N TYR A 69 14.00 -5.90 4.01
CA TYR A 69 13.72 -7.31 4.23
C TYR A 69 13.78 -8.18 2.97
N ASP A 70 14.20 -7.62 1.85
CA ASP A 70 14.32 -8.34 0.57
C ASP A 70 13.05 -9.16 0.30
N LEU A 71 11.96 -8.50 0.29
CA LEU A 71 10.64 -9.08 0.34
C LEU A 71 9.85 -8.69 -0.91
N SER A 72 9.06 -9.62 -1.44
CA SER A 72 8.11 -9.33 -2.50
C SER A 72 6.78 -8.95 -1.87
N ILE A 73 6.14 -7.92 -2.40
CA ILE A 73 4.86 -7.43 -1.88
C ILE A 73 3.82 -7.47 -2.99
N LEU A 74 2.70 -8.15 -2.73
CA LEU A 74 1.53 -8.10 -3.60
C LEU A 74 0.45 -7.31 -2.86
N MET A 75 0.01 -6.22 -3.47
CA MET A 75 -0.92 -5.30 -2.84
C MET A 75 -2.16 -5.12 -3.70
N ILE A 76 -3.33 -5.17 -3.06
CA ILE A 76 -4.60 -4.82 -3.69
C ILE A 76 -4.94 -3.42 -3.21
N GLU A 77 -5.13 -2.50 -4.14
CA GLU A 77 -5.35 -1.10 -3.78
C GLU A 77 -6.10 -0.37 -4.89
N HIS A 78 -6.80 0.70 -4.51
CA HIS A 78 -7.46 1.58 -5.45
C HIS A 78 -7.04 3.05 -5.29
N HIS A 79 -6.15 3.32 -4.34
CA HIS A 79 -5.55 4.66 -4.20
C HIS A 79 -4.45 4.82 -5.25
N MET A 80 -4.76 5.54 -6.32
CA MET A 80 -3.85 5.65 -7.46
C MET A 80 -2.50 6.25 -7.09
N ASP A 81 -2.48 7.27 -6.23
CA ASP A 81 -1.23 7.89 -5.80
C ASP A 81 -0.29 6.88 -5.15
N LEU A 82 -0.82 6.07 -4.24
CA LEU A 82 -0.03 5.06 -3.56
C LEU A 82 0.48 4.01 -4.53
N VAL A 83 -0.43 3.49 -5.36
CA VAL A 83 -0.10 2.45 -6.35
C VAL A 83 1.00 2.92 -7.29
N MET A 84 0.88 4.14 -7.83
CA MET A 84 1.85 4.68 -8.78
C MET A 84 3.21 4.94 -8.17
N ARG A 85 3.26 5.26 -6.87
CA ARG A 85 4.52 5.58 -6.19
C ARG A 85 5.34 4.36 -5.81
N ILE A 86 4.68 3.27 -5.40
CA ILE A 86 5.41 2.14 -4.80
C ILE A 86 5.47 0.89 -5.68
N SER A 87 4.64 0.80 -6.70
CA SER A 87 4.57 -0.42 -7.49
C SER A 87 5.64 -0.46 -8.56
N GLU A 88 6.26 -1.62 -8.72
CA GLU A 88 7.18 -1.86 -9.83
C GLU A 88 6.41 -2.36 -11.04
N ARG A 89 5.34 -3.13 -10.79
CA ARG A 89 4.46 -3.66 -11.82
C ARG A 89 3.02 -3.64 -11.34
N ILE A 90 2.13 -3.24 -12.22
CA ILE A 90 0.70 -3.07 -11.90
C ILE A 90 -0.12 -3.95 -12.84
N TYR A 91 -1.11 -4.64 -12.25
CA TYR A 91 -2.14 -5.36 -12.99
C TYR A 91 -3.46 -4.68 -12.69
N VAL A 92 -4.14 -4.21 -13.74
CA VAL A 92 -5.39 -3.44 -13.58
C VAL A 92 -6.58 -4.32 -13.90
N LEU A 93 -7.49 -4.42 -12.94
CA LEU A 93 -8.74 -5.18 -13.10
C LEU A 93 -9.91 -4.20 -13.20
N ASP A 94 -10.86 -4.51 -14.07
CA ASP A 94 -12.12 -3.79 -14.19
C ASP A 94 -13.23 -4.83 -14.34
N PHE A 95 -14.14 -4.84 -13.40
CA PHE A 95 -15.21 -5.84 -13.32
C PHE A 95 -14.68 -7.27 -13.41
N GLY A 96 -13.57 -7.54 -12.71
CA GLY A 96 -12.96 -8.86 -12.65
C GLY A 96 -12.13 -9.26 -13.86
N LYS A 97 -11.97 -8.36 -14.83
CA LYS A 97 -11.17 -8.64 -16.03
C LYS A 97 -9.88 -7.84 -16.02
N LEU A 98 -8.80 -8.48 -16.43
CA LEU A 98 -7.51 -7.81 -16.61
C LEU A 98 -7.58 -6.92 -17.86
N ILE A 99 -7.48 -5.62 -17.67
CA ILE A 99 -7.54 -4.64 -18.76
C ILE A 99 -6.20 -4.04 -19.13
N ALA A 100 -5.22 -4.12 -18.23
CA ALA A 100 -3.88 -3.56 -18.48
C ALA A 100 -2.90 -4.15 -17.50
N GLN A 101 -1.61 -4.13 -17.89
CA GLN A 101 -0.52 -4.49 -16.99
C GLN A 101 0.75 -3.80 -17.48
N GLY A 102 1.67 -3.55 -16.57
CA GLY A 102 2.95 -2.93 -16.90
C GLY A 102 3.51 -2.13 -15.74
N THR A 103 4.49 -1.28 -16.08
CA THR A 103 5.06 -0.33 -15.11
C THR A 103 4.04 0.76 -14.79
N PRO A 104 4.23 1.51 -13.68
CA PRO A 104 3.33 2.62 -13.37
C PRO A 104 3.18 3.60 -14.53
N GLU A 105 4.27 3.92 -15.22
CA GLU A 105 4.22 4.83 -16.35
C GLU A 105 3.36 4.30 -17.50
N GLU A 106 3.54 3.01 -17.84
CA GLU A 106 2.76 2.39 -18.90
C GLU A 106 1.27 2.34 -18.56
N VAL A 107 0.96 1.98 -17.32
CA VAL A 107 -0.43 1.87 -16.86
C VAL A 107 -1.09 3.23 -16.81
N GLN A 108 -0.39 4.23 -16.30
CA GLN A 108 -0.91 5.58 -16.17
C GLN A 108 -1.28 6.20 -17.53
N ASN A 109 -0.57 5.81 -18.57
CA ASN A 109 -0.79 6.32 -19.93
C ASN A 109 -1.71 5.44 -20.78
N ASN A 110 -2.21 4.34 -20.23
CA ASN A 110 -3.09 3.43 -20.94
C ASN A 110 -4.50 4.00 -21.05
N PRO A 111 -5.05 4.18 -22.27
CA PRO A 111 -6.40 4.78 -22.44
C PRO A 111 -7.51 4.04 -21.69
N ARG A 112 -7.43 2.73 -21.58
CA ARG A 112 -8.45 1.94 -20.87
C ARG A 112 -8.41 2.20 -19.37
N VAL A 113 -7.23 2.39 -18.81
CA VAL A 113 -7.05 2.71 -17.39
C VAL A 113 -7.56 4.11 -17.10
N ILE A 114 -7.23 5.06 -17.97
CA ILE A 114 -7.68 6.45 -17.82
C ILE A 114 -9.20 6.49 -17.84
N GLU A 115 -9.83 5.77 -18.75
CA GLU A 115 -11.29 5.71 -18.84
C GLU A 115 -11.91 5.09 -17.60
N ALA A 116 -11.34 3.98 -17.10
CA ALA A 116 -11.93 3.23 -15.99
C ALA A 116 -11.70 3.87 -14.62
N TYR A 117 -10.56 4.52 -14.41
CA TYR A 117 -10.14 4.96 -13.07
C TYR A 117 -9.77 6.43 -12.98
N LEU A 118 -9.16 7.00 -13.99
CA LEU A 118 -8.62 8.35 -13.94
C LEU A 118 -9.54 9.37 -14.60
N GLY A 119 -10.05 9.05 -15.78
CA GLY A 119 -10.93 9.95 -16.53
C GLY A 119 -12.28 10.18 -15.85
N VAL A 120 -12.81 9.14 -15.21
CA VAL A 120 -14.09 9.22 -14.51
C VAL A 120 -14.03 10.19 -13.33
N ALA A 121 -12.89 10.22 -12.64
CA ALA A 121 -12.69 11.12 -11.50
C ALA A 121 -12.69 12.59 -11.97
N ASP A 122 -12.05 12.87 -13.09
CA ASP A 122 -12.01 14.22 -13.66
C ASP A 122 -13.40 14.65 -14.11
N ASP A 123 -14.14 13.76 -14.76
CA ASP A 123 -15.50 14.02 -15.20
C ASP A 123 -16.44 14.28 -14.02
N ALA A 124 -16.22 13.57 -12.90
CA ALA A 124 -17.05 13.72 -11.71
C ALA A 124 -16.84 15.08 -11.02
N GLU A 125 -15.67 15.67 -11.17
CA GLU A 125 -15.37 16.98 -10.59
C GLU A 125 -15.94 18.12 -11.42
N ASP A 126 -16.16 17.89 -12.68
CA ASP A 126 -16.73 18.88 -13.58
C ASP A 126 -18.26 18.94 -13.44
#